data_6a03f579128ebc2b99702163cfcecb3f
#
_entry.id   6a03f579128ebc2b99702163cfcecb3f
#
_cell.length_a   1.000
_cell.length_b   1.000
_cell.length_c   1.000
_cell.angle_alpha   90.00
_cell.angle_beta   90.00
_cell.angle_gamma   90.00
#
_symmetry.space_group_name_H-M   'P 1'
#
loop_
_entity.id
_entity.type
_entity.pdbx_description
1 polymer ?
#
loop_
_entity_poly.entity_id
_entity_poly.type
_entity_poly.pdbx_seq_one_letter_code
_entity_poly.pdbx_strand_id
1 'polypeptide(L)'
;LFRSHVYANQIEYCDKHLKCRDSVIISTHPHNDRGTGVACAELAVLAGAQRVECCLFGNGERTGNVDAVTLAMNMYSHGVDPKLDFSDMPAICAAYERVTRMHIYERTPYAGQLVFAAFSGSHQDAIAKGMAYRKEKGDHRWTCPYIPVDPHDIGRTYDADVIRINSQSGKGGIGFVLEQNYGYNLPAKMREALGYKVKSVSDHSHKELSAGEVLHIFEDAFLNKSKPLS
;
A
#
# COMPACT_ATOMS: atom_id res chain seq x y z
N LEU A 1 -27.57 -1.07 15.80
CA LEU A 1 -27.58 -2.48 15.35
C LEU A 1 -26.50 -2.85 14.33
N PHE A 2 -25.62 -1.94 13.94
CA PHE A 2 -24.62 -2.20 12.89
C PHE A 2 -23.19 -2.02 13.40
N ARG A 3 -22.87 -2.67 14.48
CA ARG A 3 -21.50 -2.76 14.98
C ARG A 3 -20.95 -4.13 14.59
N SER A 4 -19.71 -4.18 14.09
CA SER A 4 -19.11 -5.43 13.62
C SER A 4 -19.16 -6.56 14.66
N HIS A 5 -19.00 -6.24 15.94
CA HIS A 5 -19.13 -7.22 17.04
C HIS A 5 -20.57 -7.73 17.22
N VAL A 6 -21.60 -6.93 16.93
CA VAL A 6 -23.00 -7.42 17.00
C VAL A 6 -23.25 -8.44 15.90
N TYR A 7 -22.71 -8.22 14.72
CA TYR A 7 -22.76 -9.18 13.62
C TYR A 7 -22.05 -10.49 14.00
N ALA A 8 -20.84 -10.38 14.57
CA ALA A 8 -20.11 -11.54 15.07
C ALA A 8 -20.87 -12.31 16.15
N ASN A 9 -21.50 -11.61 17.10
CA ASN A 9 -22.32 -12.24 18.14
C ASN A 9 -23.52 -13.02 17.56
N GLN A 10 -24.11 -12.56 16.45
CA GLN A 10 -25.16 -13.30 15.75
C GLN A 10 -24.61 -14.59 15.12
N ILE A 11 -23.44 -14.53 14.50
CA ILE A 11 -22.75 -15.70 13.95
C ILE A 11 -22.43 -16.69 15.07
N GLU A 12 -21.84 -16.23 16.16
CA GLU A 12 -21.52 -17.06 17.32
C GLU A 12 -22.77 -17.72 17.92
N TYR A 13 -23.87 -16.97 17.98
CA TYR A 13 -25.15 -17.51 18.43
C TYR A 13 -25.62 -18.64 17.49
N CYS A 14 -25.57 -18.43 16.18
CA CYS A 14 -25.91 -19.46 15.20
C CYS A 14 -24.97 -20.68 15.34
N ASP A 15 -23.68 -20.44 15.46
CA ASP A 15 -22.68 -21.49 15.63
C ASP A 15 -22.99 -22.41 16.83
N LYS A 16 -23.36 -21.81 17.96
CA LYS A 16 -23.67 -22.52 19.22
C LYS A 16 -25.04 -23.18 19.27
N HIS A 17 -26.02 -22.72 18.48
CA HIS A 17 -27.42 -23.16 18.64
C HIS A 17 -27.99 -23.94 17.45
N LEU A 18 -27.27 -24.05 16.34
CA LEU A 18 -27.70 -24.90 15.23
C LEU A 18 -27.62 -26.37 15.62
N LYS A 19 -28.75 -27.08 15.53
CA LYS A 19 -28.85 -28.50 15.94
C LYS A 19 -27.94 -29.43 15.16
N CYS A 20 -27.73 -29.16 13.86
CA CYS A 20 -26.88 -29.96 12.98
C CYS A 20 -25.62 -29.18 12.59
N ARG A 21 -24.97 -28.56 13.54
CA ARG A 21 -23.84 -27.63 13.29
C ARG A 21 -22.75 -28.25 12.42
N ASP A 22 -22.36 -29.49 12.67
CA ASP A 22 -21.32 -30.20 11.94
C ASP A 22 -21.68 -30.54 10.50
N SER A 23 -22.97 -30.46 10.15
CA SER A 23 -23.48 -30.78 8.82
C SER A 23 -23.79 -29.54 7.96
N VAL A 24 -23.51 -28.33 8.47
CA VAL A 24 -23.81 -27.07 7.79
C VAL A 24 -22.58 -26.17 7.79
N ILE A 25 -22.47 -25.37 6.75
CA ILE A 25 -21.47 -24.30 6.62
C ILE A 25 -22.16 -22.98 6.90
N ILE A 26 -21.69 -22.25 7.89
CA ILE A 26 -22.12 -20.86 8.10
C ILE A 26 -21.36 -19.97 7.11
N SER A 27 -22.10 -19.37 6.19
CA SER A 27 -21.58 -18.41 5.24
C SER A 27 -22.01 -17.00 5.60
N THR A 28 -21.11 -16.03 5.43
CA THR A 28 -21.41 -14.62 5.65
C THR A 28 -21.26 -13.83 4.38
N HIS A 29 -22.16 -12.85 4.18
CA HIS A 29 -22.19 -11.98 3.00
C HIS A 29 -22.34 -10.51 3.42
N PRO A 30 -21.32 -9.91 4.05
CA PRO A 30 -21.41 -8.52 4.47
C PRO A 30 -21.25 -7.56 3.29
N HIS A 31 -22.01 -6.45 3.33
CA HIS A 31 -21.79 -5.28 2.49
C HIS A 31 -20.96 -4.22 3.24
N ASN A 32 -20.42 -3.27 2.49
CA ASN A 32 -19.48 -2.28 3.02
C ASN A 32 -20.12 -0.89 3.22
N ASP A 33 -21.43 -0.81 3.42
CA ASP A 33 -22.19 0.47 3.49
C ASP A 33 -21.67 1.46 4.55
N ARG A 34 -20.97 0.98 5.55
CA ARG A 34 -20.37 1.78 6.61
C ARG A 34 -18.84 1.75 6.63
N GLY A 35 -18.20 1.20 5.59
CA GLY A 35 -16.75 1.02 5.57
C GLY A 35 -16.22 -0.05 6.53
N THR A 36 -17.06 -0.93 7.06
CA THR A 36 -16.69 -1.95 8.05
C THR A 36 -16.88 -3.39 7.55
N GLY A 37 -17.05 -3.58 6.26
CA GLY A 37 -17.31 -4.89 5.65
C GLY A 37 -16.23 -5.92 5.97
N VAL A 38 -14.95 -5.57 5.78
CA VAL A 38 -13.81 -6.45 6.08
C VAL A 38 -13.77 -6.79 7.57
N ALA A 39 -13.90 -5.80 8.47
CA ALA A 39 -13.91 -6.03 9.91
C ALA A 39 -15.09 -6.93 10.35
N CYS A 40 -16.26 -6.78 9.71
CA CYS A 40 -17.39 -7.68 9.95
C CYS A 40 -17.07 -9.12 9.54
N ALA A 41 -16.43 -9.31 8.39
CA ALA A 41 -16.06 -10.62 7.89
C ALA A 41 -15.00 -11.31 8.78
N GLU A 42 -13.95 -10.59 9.17
CA GLU A 42 -12.91 -11.08 10.08
C GLU A 42 -13.51 -11.55 11.41
N LEU A 43 -14.33 -10.71 12.04
CA LEU A 43 -14.97 -11.06 13.30
C LEU A 43 -16.00 -12.19 13.14
N ALA A 44 -16.67 -12.30 12.00
CA ALA A 44 -17.58 -13.41 11.73
C ALA A 44 -16.84 -14.75 11.61
N VAL A 45 -15.68 -14.75 10.94
CA VAL A 45 -14.82 -15.95 10.86
C VAL A 45 -14.33 -16.36 12.27
N LEU A 46 -13.88 -15.41 13.08
CA LEU A 46 -13.50 -15.68 14.47
C LEU A 46 -14.68 -16.19 15.31
N ALA A 47 -15.92 -15.83 14.97
CA ALA A 47 -17.14 -16.25 15.64
C ALA A 47 -17.73 -17.58 15.14
N GLY A 48 -17.04 -18.26 14.19
CA GLY A 48 -17.45 -19.58 13.71
C GLY A 48 -17.97 -19.65 12.29
N ALA A 49 -17.97 -18.54 11.53
CA ALA A 49 -18.24 -18.59 10.09
C ALA A 49 -17.11 -19.32 9.36
N GLN A 50 -17.48 -20.20 8.43
CA GLN A 50 -16.54 -21.04 7.68
C GLN A 50 -16.36 -20.58 6.23
N ARG A 51 -17.22 -19.68 5.75
CA ARG A 51 -17.19 -19.12 4.41
C ARG A 51 -17.53 -17.64 4.45
N VAL A 52 -16.79 -16.86 3.68
CA VAL A 52 -17.11 -15.45 3.41
C VAL A 52 -17.39 -15.30 1.91
N GLU A 53 -18.53 -14.73 1.58
CA GLU A 53 -18.89 -14.34 0.23
C GLU A 53 -18.43 -12.90 0.01
N CYS A 54 -17.49 -12.73 -0.91
CA CYS A 54 -16.78 -11.49 -1.14
C CYS A 54 -16.50 -11.28 -2.64
N CYS A 55 -16.05 -10.08 -3.01
CA CYS A 55 -15.70 -9.76 -4.38
C CYS A 55 -14.33 -9.09 -4.43
N LEU A 56 -13.63 -9.24 -5.57
CA LEU A 56 -12.37 -8.53 -5.79
C LEU A 56 -12.60 -7.03 -5.66
N PHE A 57 -11.75 -6.39 -4.85
CA PHE A 57 -11.77 -4.96 -4.56
C PHE A 57 -13.12 -4.44 -4.05
N GLY A 58 -13.88 -5.32 -3.42
CA GLY A 58 -15.19 -4.97 -2.85
C GLY A 58 -16.26 -4.64 -3.87
N ASN A 59 -16.16 -5.14 -5.12
CA ASN A 59 -17.18 -4.89 -6.13
C ASN A 59 -18.56 -5.38 -5.67
N GLY A 60 -19.62 -4.69 -6.10
CA GLY A 60 -20.98 -5.04 -5.75
C GLY A 60 -21.92 -3.84 -5.71
N GLU A 61 -23.13 -4.07 -5.30
CA GLU A 61 -24.17 -3.02 -5.20
C GLU A 61 -23.83 -2.00 -4.11
N ARG A 62 -24.32 -0.78 -4.28
CA ARG A 62 -24.17 0.37 -3.35
C ARG A 62 -22.68 0.69 -3.12
N THR A 63 -22.17 0.45 -1.90
CA THR A 63 -20.78 0.62 -1.53
C THR A 63 -19.93 -0.63 -1.74
N GLY A 64 -20.53 -1.68 -2.30
CA GLY A 64 -19.90 -2.96 -2.58
C GLY A 64 -19.98 -3.98 -1.44
N ASN A 65 -19.41 -5.13 -1.72
CA ASN A 65 -19.29 -6.27 -0.80
C ASN A 65 -17.97 -6.18 0.01
N VAL A 66 -17.70 -7.19 0.81
CA VAL A 66 -16.36 -7.39 1.40
C VAL A 66 -15.32 -7.48 0.30
N ASP A 67 -14.24 -6.75 0.45
CA ASP A 67 -13.09 -6.86 -0.45
C ASP A 67 -12.31 -8.16 -0.16
N ALA A 68 -12.34 -9.06 -1.13
CA ALA A 68 -11.65 -10.35 -1.06
C ALA A 68 -10.13 -10.20 -0.91
N VAL A 69 -9.54 -9.21 -1.58
CA VAL A 69 -8.09 -8.95 -1.53
C VAL A 69 -7.70 -8.51 -0.13
N THR A 70 -8.38 -7.49 0.41
CA THR A 70 -8.07 -6.98 1.75
C THR A 70 -8.27 -8.05 2.81
N LEU A 71 -9.37 -8.81 2.76
CA LEU A 71 -9.63 -9.88 3.73
C LEU A 71 -8.55 -10.97 3.68
N ALA A 72 -8.21 -11.45 2.49
CA ALA A 72 -7.23 -12.51 2.32
C ALA A 72 -5.82 -12.06 2.74
N MET A 73 -5.42 -10.85 2.39
CA MET A 73 -4.11 -10.31 2.78
C MET A 73 -4.03 -10.02 4.28
N ASN A 74 -5.13 -9.63 4.92
CA ASN A 74 -5.19 -9.52 6.38
C ASN A 74 -5.00 -10.90 7.03
N MET A 75 -5.65 -11.96 6.52
CA MET A 75 -5.44 -13.32 7.00
C MET A 75 -3.97 -13.75 6.83
N TYR A 76 -3.39 -13.51 5.65
CA TYR A 76 -1.99 -13.81 5.36
C TYR A 76 -1.04 -13.10 6.33
N SER A 77 -1.25 -11.82 6.60
CA SER A 77 -0.43 -11.04 7.54
C SER A 77 -0.51 -11.54 8.99
N HIS A 78 -1.58 -12.26 9.33
CA HIS A 78 -1.75 -12.95 10.61
C HIS A 78 -1.27 -14.41 10.60
N GLY A 79 -0.62 -14.86 9.52
CA GLY A 79 -0.10 -16.22 9.39
C GLY A 79 -1.17 -17.27 9.04
N VAL A 80 -2.33 -16.84 8.56
CA VAL A 80 -3.41 -17.71 8.10
C VAL A 80 -3.42 -17.72 6.58
N ASP A 81 -3.15 -18.88 5.98
CA ASP A 81 -3.17 -19.03 4.53
C ASP A 81 -4.61 -19.02 4.00
N PRO A 82 -5.00 -17.98 3.24
CA PRO A 82 -6.36 -17.86 2.69
C PRO A 82 -6.64 -18.82 1.53
N LYS A 83 -5.63 -19.58 1.06
CA LYS A 83 -5.69 -20.43 -0.14
C LYS A 83 -6.04 -19.66 -1.42
N LEU A 84 -5.64 -18.40 -1.47
CA LEU A 84 -5.78 -17.51 -2.63
C LEU A 84 -4.39 -16.98 -3.00
N ASP A 85 -4.13 -16.87 -4.30
CA ASP A 85 -2.86 -16.37 -4.83
C ASP A 85 -3.01 -14.93 -5.29
N PHE A 86 -2.34 -14.01 -4.61
CA PHE A 86 -2.21 -12.59 -4.95
C PHE A 86 -0.77 -12.18 -5.26
N SER A 87 0.09 -13.15 -5.58
CA SER A 87 1.51 -12.91 -5.87
C SER A 87 1.75 -12.08 -7.15
N ASP A 88 0.74 -11.90 -7.99
CA ASP A 88 0.75 -10.96 -9.13
C ASP A 88 -0.44 -9.99 -9.04
N MET A 89 -0.42 -9.14 -8.03
CA MET A 89 -1.45 -8.11 -7.83
C MET A 89 -1.60 -7.17 -9.04
N PRO A 90 -0.54 -6.75 -9.73
CA PRO A 90 -0.67 -5.94 -10.94
C PRO A 90 -1.54 -6.59 -12.03
N ALA A 91 -1.36 -7.89 -12.29
CA ALA A 91 -2.16 -8.60 -13.29
C ALA A 91 -3.63 -8.73 -12.85
N ILE A 92 -3.88 -8.97 -11.56
CA ILE A 92 -5.23 -9.04 -10.98
C ILE A 92 -5.94 -7.68 -11.11
N CYS A 93 -5.26 -6.59 -10.78
CA CYS A 93 -5.77 -5.23 -10.94
C CYS A 93 -6.13 -4.94 -12.40
N ALA A 94 -5.22 -5.22 -13.33
CA ALA A 94 -5.45 -5.01 -14.74
C ALA A 94 -6.63 -5.84 -15.29
N ALA A 95 -6.77 -7.09 -14.84
CA ALA A 95 -7.88 -7.94 -15.21
C ALA A 95 -9.21 -7.38 -14.68
N TYR A 96 -9.26 -6.96 -13.42
CA TYR A 96 -10.44 -6.35 -12.81
C TYR A 96 -10.88 -5.09 -13.56
N GLU A 97 -9.98 -4.14 -13.79
CA GLU A 97 -10.28 -2.88 -14.48
C GLU A 97 -10.75 -3.12 -15.94
N ARG A 98 -10.13 -4.07 -16.62
CA ARG A 98 -10.53 -4.43 -17.99
C ARG A 98 -11.95 -5.00 -18.06
N VAL A 99 -12.31 -5.86 -17.10
CA VAL A 99 -13.60 -6.56 -17.09
C VAL A 99 -14.72 -5.64 -16.59
N THR A 100 -14.48 -4.91 -15.51
CA THR A 100 -15.51 -4.10 -14.86
C THR A 100 -15.62 -2.69 -15.42
N ARG A 101 -14.59 -2.18 -16.10
CA ARG A 101 -14.43 -0.78 -16.50
C ARG A 101 -14.38 0.20 -15.33
N MET A 102 -14.10 -0.29 -14.13
CA MET A 102 -13.97 0.51 -12.92
C MET A 102 -12.48 0.59 -12.55
N HIS A 103 -12.05 1.76 -12.04
CA HIS A 103 -10.69 1.94 -11.53
C HIS A 103 -10.61 1.55 -10.07
N ILE A 104 -9.47 0.95 -9.70
CA ILE A 104 -9.13 0.68 -8.32
C ILE A 104 -8.62 1.99 -7.71
N TYR A 105 -9.22 2.38 -6.58
CA TYR A 105 -8.81 3.59 -5.88
C TYR A 105 -7.34 3.52 -5.43
N GLU A 106 -6.60 4.61 -5.59
CA GLU A 106 -5.14 4.65 -5.40
C GLU A 106 -4.69 4.28 -3.99
N ARG A 107 -5.59 4.35 -3.00
CA ARG A 107 -5.32 4.00 -1.59
C ARG A 107 -6.04 2.71 -1.17
N THR A 108 -6.53 1.91 -2.11
CA THR A 108 -7.08 0.59 -1.79
C THR A 108 -6.01 -0.25 -1.09
N PRO A 109 -6.31 -0.85 0.07
CA PRO A 109 -5.33 -1.66 0.78
C PRO A 109 -4.68 -2.70 -0.13
N TYR A 110 -3.37 -2.88 0.00
CA TYR A 110 -2.52 -3.80 -0.77
C TYR A 110 -2.41 -3.53 -2.28
N ALA A 111 -3.48 -3.13 -2.94
CA ALA A 111 -3.57 -3.04 -4.41
C ALA A 111 -3.36 -1.64 -4.97
N GLY A 112 -3.75 -0.61 -4.24
CA GLY A 112 -3.69 0.78 -4.71
C GLY A 112 -2.28 1.23 -5.06
N GLN A 113 -2.16 2.16 -5.99
CA GLN A 113 -0.87 2.68 -6.45
C GLN A 113 -0.04 3.33 -5.34
N LEU A 114 -0.70 3.91 -4.33
CA LEU A 114 -0.06 4.67 -3.27
C LEU A 114 0.21 3.88 -1.98
N VAL A 115 -0.09 2.57 -1.94
CA VAL A 115 0.01 1.79 -0.68
C VAL A 115 1.44 1.64 -0.16
N PHE A 116 2.45 1.78 -1.02
CA PHE A 116 3.86 1.77 -0.65
C PHE A 116 4.51 3.16 -0.72
N ALA A 117 3.71 4.21 -0.96
CA ALA A 117 4.22 5.57 -1.05
C ALA A 117 4.50 6.15 0.34
N ALA A 118 5.64 6.81 0.49
CA ALA A 118 5.97 7.61 1.65
C ALA A 118 6.37 9.03 1.20
N PHE A 119 5.70 10.04 1.74
CA PHE A 119 5.94 11.45 1.37
C PHE A 119 6.85 12.17 2.37
N SER A 120 6.81 11.79 3.64
CA SER A 120 7.66 12.39 4.67
C SER A 120 9.10 11.89 4.55
N GLY A 121 10.07 12.81 4.57
CA GLY A 121 11.49 12.47 4.52
C GLY A 121 11.95 11.56 5.67
N SER A 122 11.35 11.67 6.85
CA SER A 122 11.64 10.78 7.98
C SER A 122 11.16 9.35 7.73
N HIS A 123 10.01 9.18 7.08
CA HIS A 123 9.49 7.86 6.71
C HIS A 123 10.35 7.21 5.62
N GLN A 124 10.72 7.99 4.61
CA GLN A 124 11.60 7.53 3.52
C GLN A 124 12.97 7.08 4.06
N ASP A 125 13.58 7.86 4.96
CA ASP A 125 14.84 7.51 5.61
C ASP A 125 14.71 6.24 6.47
N ALA A 126 13.61 6.09 7.20
CA ALA A 126 13.35 4.90 8.00
C ALA A 126 13.20 3.64 7.12
N ILE A 127 12.49 3.74 6.01
CA ILE A 127 12.33 2.64 5.04
C ILE A 127 13.69 2.27 4.43
N ALA A 128 14.46 3.24 3.95
CA ALA A 128 15.78 3.01 3.37
C ALA A 128 16.72 2.30 4.36
N LYS A 129 16.75 2.75 5.61
CA LYS A 129 17.53 2.11 6.69
C LYS A 129 17.04 0.70 7.01
N GLY A 130 15.72 0.50 7.06
CA GLY A 130 15.12 -0.81 7.27
C GLY A 130 15.47 -1.81 6.18
N MET A 131 15.40 -1.39 4.91
CA MET A 131 15.79 -2.21 3.77
C MET A 131 17.28 -2.56 3.80
N ALA A 132 18.16 -1.58 4.07
CA ALA A 132 19.59 -1.80 4.20
C ALA A 132 19.92 -2.79 5.34
N TYR A 133 19.29 -2.62 6.50
CA TYR A 133 19.45 -3.50 7.65
C TYR A 133 19.04 -4.95 7.33
N ARG A 134 17.86 -5.16 6.69
CA ARG A 134 17.41 -6.49 6.28
C ARG A 134 18.40 -7.17 5.34
N LYS A 135 18.91 -6.42 4.35
CA LYS A 135 19.91 -6.91 3.40
C LYS A 135 21.20 -7.31 4.10
N GLU A 136 21.69 -6.49 5.03
CA GLU A 136 22.91 -6.76 5.81
C GLU A 136 22.77 -8.00 6.70
N LYS A 137 21.64 -8.15 7.38
CA LYS A 137 21.38 -9.27 8.32
C LYS A 137 20.89 -10.54 7.65
N GLY A 138 20.47 -10.50 6.39
CA GLY A 138 19.82 -11.64 5.73
C GLY A 138 18.52 -12.06 6.43
N ASP A 139 17.80 -11.11 7.06
CA ASP A 139 16.56 -11.42 7.77
C ASP A 139 15.44 -11.70 6.75
N HIS A 140 14.88 -12.90 6.80
CA HIS A 140 13.79 -13.33 5.94
C HIS A 140 12.42 -12.80 6.38
N ARG A 141 12.30 -12.32 7.63
CA ARG A 141 11.06 -11.72 8.13
C ARG A 141 10.93 -10.30 7.60
N TRP A 142 9.68 -9.91 7.32
CA TRP A 142 9.42 -8.52 6.97
C TRP A 142 9.47 -7.63 8.21
N THR A 143 10.53 -6.85 8.35
CA THR A 143 10.78 -5.95 9.48
C THR A 143 11.00 -4.51 9.02
N CYS A 144 10.62 -4.18 7.79
CA CYS A 144 10.77 -2.83 7.26
C CYS A 144 9.83 -1.85 7.99
N PRO A 145 10.33 -0.73 8.51
CA PRO A 145 9.48 0.28 9.13
C PRO A 145 8.51 0.89 8.12
N TYR A 146 7.33 1.31 8.60
CA TYR A 146 6.31 2.03 7.85
C TYR A 146 5.58 1.22 6.77
N ILE A 147 6.18 0.20 6.19
CA ILE A 147 5.56 -0.65 5.17
C ILE A 147 5.12 -1.97 5.81
N PRO A 148 3.81 -2.26 5.91
CA PRO A 148 3.31 -3.37 6.71
C PRO A 148 3.53 -4.76 6.09
N VAL A 149 3.74 -4.85 4.77
CA VAL A 149 3.96 -6.11 4.05
C VAL A 149 5.11 -5.97 3.07
N ASP A 150 5.76 -7.10 2.73
CA ASP A 150 6.76 -7.11 1.66
C ASP A 150 6.06 -6.88 0.30
N PRO A 151 6.42 -5.85 -0.46
CA PRO A 151 5.84 -5.64 -1.78
C PRO A 151 6.03 -6.84 -2.72
N HIS A 152 7.11 -7.60 -2.56
CA HIS A 152 7.38 -8.79 -3.39
C HIS A 152 6.37 -9.91 -3.20
N ASP A 153 5.75 -10.02 -2.02
CA ASP A 153 4.71 -11.02 -1.74
C ASP A 153 3.47 -10.86 -2.64
N ILE A 154 3.30 -9.67 -3.20
CA ILE A 154 2.19 -9.33 -4.10
C ILE A 154 2.65 -8.93 -5.51
N GLY A 155 3.86 -9.34 -5.92
CA GLY A 155 4.41 -9.07 -7.24
C GLY A 155 4.71 -7.59 -7.51
N ARG A 156 4.93 -6.79 -6.44
CA ARG A 156 5.32 -5.38 -6.54
C ARG A 156 6.73 -5.19 -6.02
N THR A 157 7.29 -4.04 -6.32
CA THR A 157 8.56 -3.60 -5.75
C THR A 157 8.32 -2.34 -4.92
N TYR A 158 9.21 -2.08 -3.97
CA TYR A 158 9.27 -0.76 -3.37
C TYR A 158 9.98 0.15 -4.39
N ASP A 159 9.20 0.71 -5.29
CA ASP A 159 9.74 1.57 -6.34
C ASP A 159 9.92 2.99 -5.80
N ALA A 160 11.13 3.48 -5.94
CA ALA A 160 11.41 4.89 -5.73
C ALA A 160 10.53 5.79 -6.63
N ASP A 161 10.00 5.25 -7.73
CA ASP A 161 9.06 5.94 -8.64
C ASP A 161 7.70 6.27 -7.99
N VAL A 162 7.33 5.58 -6.92
CA VAL A 162 6.15 5.92 -6.11
C VAL A 162 6.45 7.05 -5.11
N ILE A 163 7.72 7.44 -4.96
CA ILE A 163 8.09 8.59 -4.15
C ILE A 163 7.73 9.85 -4.93
N ARG A 164 6.49 10.28 -4.77
CA ARG A 164 6.06 11.59 -5.26
C ARG A 164 6.67 12.66 -4.36
N ILE A 165 7.47 13.50 -4.94
CA ILE A 165 8.12 14.61 -4.24
C ILE A 165 7.15 15.77 -4.19
N ASN A 166 6.77 16.18 -2.98
CA ASN A 166 5.96 17.37 -2.72
C ASN A 166 6.69 18.33 -1.77
N SER A 167 6.07 19.46 -1.44
CA SER A 167 6.61 20.48 -0.55
C SER A 167 6.98 19.98 0.86
N GLN A 168 6.46 18.82 1.27
CA GLN A 168 6.75 18.17 2.56
C GLN A 168 7.87 17.13 2.47
N SER A 169 8.30 16.79 1.25
CA SER A 169 9.37 15.82 1.05
C SER A 169 10.71 16.39 1.52
N GLY A 170 11.34 15.71 2.47
CA GLY A 170 12.61 16.16 3.05
C GLY A 170 13.82 15.90 2.13
N LYS A 171 14.98 16.46 2.51
CA LYS A 171 16.29 16.33 1.83
C LYS A 171 16.69 14.88 1.53
N GLY A 172 16.28 13.94 2.40
CA GLY A 172 16.55 12.51 2.25
C GLY A 172 15.80 11.87 1.07
N GLY A 173 14.53 12.20 0.89
CA GLY A 173 13.70 11.64 -0.18
C GLY A 173 14.17 12.02 -1.58
N ILE A 174 14.56 13.28 -1.77
CA ILE A 174 15.07 13.78 -3.06
C ILE A 174 16.39 13.10 -3.43
N GLY A 175 17.31 12.96 -2.47
CA GLY A 175 18.56 12.25 -2.68
C GLY A 175 18.34 10.77 -3.00
N PHE A 176 17.41 10.13 -2.30
CA PHE A 176 17.06 8.74 -2.54
C PHE A 176 16.47 8.49 -3.94
N VAL A 177 15.55 9.36 -4.38
CA VAL A 177 14.98 9.27 -5.74
C VAL A 177 16.06 9.34 -6.82
N LEU A 178 17.00 10.27 -6.72
CA LEU A 178 18.08 10.41 -7.70
C LEU A 178 19.08 9.24 -7.63
N GLU A 179 19.34 8.72 -6.44
CA GLU A 179 20.26 7.58 -6.27
C GLU A 179 19.64 6.29 -6.84
N GLN A 180 18.38 6.00 -6.53
CA GLN A 180 17.73 4.76 -6.96
C GLN A 180 17.39 4.75 -8.45
N ASN A 181 16.88 5.87 -8.99
CA ASN A 181 16.41 5.90 -10.38
C ASN A 181 17.50 6.26 -11.39
N TYR A 182 18.52 7.00 -10.95
CA TYR A 182 19.52 7.56 -11.87
C TYR A 182 20.95 7.34 -11.40
N GLY A 183 21.18 6.70 -10.26
CA GLY A 183 22.51 6.37 -9.73
C GLY A 183 23.30 7.56 -9.15
N TYR A 184 22.66 8.72 -8.95
CA TYR A 184 23.33 9.91 -8.42
C TYR A 184 23.38 9.91 -6.90
N ASN A 185 24.49 9.50 -6.33
CA ASN A 185 24.75 9.61 -4.89
C ASN A 185 25.28 11.01 -4.55
N LEU A 186 24.40 11.92 -4.14
CA LEU A 186 24.74 13.31 -3.90
C LEU A 186 25.33 13.53 -2.50
N PRO A 187 26.38 14.38 -2.36
CA PRO A 187 26.84 14.84 -1.06
C PRO A 187 25.74 15.57 -0.28
N ALA A 188 25.82 15.53 1.06
CA ALA A 188 24.78 16.06 1.95
C ALA A 188 24.41 17.53 1.67
N LYS A 189 25.41 18.41 1.45
CA LYS A 189 25.19 19.83 1.09
C LYS A 189 24.48 20.00 -0.25
N MET A 190 24.75 19.14 -1.21
CA MET A 190 24.13 19.17 -2.53
C MET A 190 22.68 18.69 -2.46
N ARG A 191 22.41 17.62 -1.69
CA ARG A 191 21.05 17.16 -1.38
C ARG A 191 20.21 18.26 -0.71
N GLU A 192 20.84 19.01 0.19
CA GLU A 192 20.17 20.14 0.86
C GLU A 192 19.82 21.26 -0.10
N ALA A 193 20.76 21.71 -0.91
CA ALA A 193 20.54 22.78 -1.89
C ALA A 193 19.49 22.38 -2.94
N LEU A 194 19.54 21.13 -3.41
CA LEU A 194 18.52 20.59 -4.33
C LEU A 194 17.15 20.53 -3.64
N GLY A 195 17.09 20.14 -2.38
CA GLY A 195 15.86 20.09 -1.60
C GLY A 195 15.11 21.41 -1.58
N TYR A 196 15.81 22.52 -1.38
CA TYR A 196 15.19 23.86 -1.43
C TYR A 196 14.66 24.21 -2.81
N LYS A 197 15.40 23.84 -3.89
CA LYS A 197 14.94 24.12 -5.26
C LYS A 197 13.71 23.32 -5.65
N VAL A 198 13.73 22.01 -5.38
CA VAL A 198 12.61 21.10 -5.63
C VAL A 198 11.37 21.55 -4.86
N LYS A 199 11.53 21.93 -3.59
CA LYS A 199 10.45 22.48 -2.78
C LYS A 199 9.88 23.76 -3.40
N SER A 200 10.73 24.69 -3.80
CA SER A 200 10.30 25.94 -4.44
C SER A 200 9.48 25.69 -5.71
N VAL A 201 9.90 24.73 -6.55
CA VAL A 201 9.15 24.39 -7.77
C VAL A 201 7.81 23.74 -7.46
N SER A 202 7.78 22.80 -6.49
CA SER A 202 6.54 22.15 -6.05
C SER A 202 5.55 23.13 -5.44
N ASP A 203 6.02 24.07 -4.60
CA ASP A 203 5.20 25.09 -3.97
C ASP A 203 4.58 26.05 -5.02
N HIS A 204 5.35 26.45 -6.04
CA HIS A 204 4.86 27.34 -7.11
C HIS A 204 3.91 26.64 -8.08
N SER A 205 4.15 25.39 -8.38
CA SER A 205 3.32 24.60 -9.32
C SER A 205 2.08 24.00 -8.67
N HIS A 206 2.02 23.95 -7.33
CA HIS A 206 1.01 23.23 -6.55
C HIS A 206 0.84 21.77 -6.98
N LYS A 207 1.96 21.15 -7.41
CA LYS A 207 2.01 19.78 -7.91
C LYS A 207 2.99 18.92 -7.11
N GLU A 208 2.69 17.64 -7.08
CA GLU A 208 3.70 16.61 -6.81
C GLU A 208 4.62 16.48 -8.03
N LEU A 209 5.92 16.34 -7.79
CA LEU A 209 6.92 16.19 -8.84
C LEU A 209 7.29 14.72 -9.03
N SER A 210 7.34 14.29 -10.28
CA SER A 210 7.84 12.98 -10.68
C SER A 210 9.37 12.89 -10.54
N ALA A 211 9.91 11.68 -10.53
CA ALA A 211 11.35 11.45 -10.50
C ALA A 211 12.07 12.14 -11.68
N GLY A 212 11.47 12.15 -12.88
CA GLY A 212 11.99 12.84 -14.06
C GLY A 212 12.03 14.36 -13.91
N GLU A 213 11.00 14.97 -13.30
CA GLU A 213 10.99 16.41 -13.01
C GLU A 213 12.06 16.77 -11.97
N VAL A 214 12.28 15.92 -10.97
CA VAL A 214 13.37 16.10 -9.99
C VAL A 214 14.74 16.00 -10.65
N LEU A 215 14.94 15.03 -11.56
CA LEU A 215 16.17 14.93 -12.35
C LEU A 215 16.41 16.22 -13.16
N HIS A 216 15.40 16.70 -13.86
CA HIS A 216 15.52 17.93 -14.66
C HIS A 216 15.90 19.15 -13.80
N ILE A 217 15.28 19.30 -12.64
CA ILE A 217 15.66 20.35 -11.67
C ILE A 217 17.10 20.20 -11.19
N PHE A 218 17.56 18.95 -10.99
CA PHE A 218 18.94 18.66 -10.62
C PHE A 218 19.91 19.02 -11.74
N GLU A 219 19.65 18.59 -12.96
CA GLU A 219 20.47 18.88 -14.12
C GLU A 219 20.58 20.39 -14.37
N ASP A 220 19.48 21.11 -14.37
CA ASP A 220 19.46 22.56 -14.53
C ASP A 220 20.17 23.29 -13.41
N ALA A 221 20.09 22.78 -12.21
CA ALA A 221 20.71 23.43 -11.06
C ALA A 221 22.22 23.22 -10.97
N PHE A 222 22.71 22.03 -11.38
CA PHE A 222 24.08 21.62 -11.09
C PHE A 222 24.89 21.16 -12.28
N LEU A 223 24.26 20.71 -13.38
CA LEU A 223 24.96 20.19 -14.56
C LEU A 223 24.93 21.15 -15.75
N ASN A 224 23.82 21.82 -16.00
CA ASN A 224 23.60 22.65 -17.20
C ASN A 224 24.05 24.13 -17.02
N LYS A 225 24.86 24.45 -16.04
CA LYS A 225 25.39 25.81 -15.89
C LYS A 225 26.52 26.08 -16.87
N SER A 226 26.26 26.96 -17.83
CA SER A 226 27.24 27.43 -18.82
C SER A 226 28.33 28.38 -18.27
N LYS A 227 28.42 28.59 -16.98
CA LYS A 227 29.47 29.37 -16.32
C LYS A 227 30.19 28.54 -15.27
N PRO A 228 31.53 28.49 -15.30
CA PRO A 228 32.29 27.89 -14.23
C PRO A 228 31.99 28.62 -12.92
N LEU A 229 31.93 27.86 -11.80
CA LEU A 229 31.86 28.41 -10.46
C LEU A 229 33.15 29.20 -10.21
N SER A 230 33.06 30.52 -10.20
CA SER A 230 34.12 31.39 -9.72
C SER A 230 34.06 31.47 -8.20
#